data_d66a2a96c64186f45dd5db911f9d26bf
#
_entry.id   d66a2a96c64186f45dd5db911f9d26bf
#
_cell.length_a   1.000
_cell.length_b   1.000
_cell.length_c   1.000
_cell.angle_alpha   90.00
_cell.angle_beta   90.00
_cell.angle_gamma   90.00
#
_symmetry.space_group_name_H-M   'P 1'
#
loop_
_entity.id
_entity.type
_entity.pdbx_description
1 polymer ?
#
loop_
_entity_poly.entity_id
_entity_poly.type
_entity_poly.pdbx_seq_one_letter_code
_entity_poly.pdbx_strand_id
1 'polypeptide(L)'
;SANTLAFTVCFAVWMMNGVLVTFLIDRQVFQFSKVEMGWLIGIPVLSGSIFRLPVGMLADRHGGRPVYAVVMLLAAISVYLVSFADSFWQFLAGSLGFGLAGTAFAVGIAYTSVWFPREQQGTALGIFGAGNAGAAITAVSAPALLGVLTRGGTELDRWRLLPRWYALALVVMTVV
;
A
#
# COMPACT_ATOMS: atom_id res chain seq x y z
N SER A 1 11.09 -9.49 -11.98
CA SER A 1 11.94 -8.29 -12.01
C SER A 1 11.73 -7.46 -10.75
N ALA A 2 12.69 -6.60 -10.39
CA ALA A 2 12.57 -5.71 -9.22
C ALA A 2 11.28 -4.85 -9.29
N ASN A 3 10.91 -4.35 -10.49
CA ASN A 3 9.69 -3.59 -10.69
C ASN A 3 8.42 -4.39 -10.31
N THR A 4 8.34 -5.67 -10.65
CA THR A 4 7.22 -6.54 -10.26
C THR A 4 7.16 -6.73 -8.75
N LEU A 5 8.32 -6.95 -8.10
CA LEU A 5 8.39 -7.09 -6.64
C LEU A 5 8.01 -5.80 -5.92
N ALA A 6 8.49 -4.64 -6.39
CA ALA A 6 8.11 -3.35 -5.84
C ALA A 6 6.60 -3.11 -5.94
N PHE A 7 6.01 -3.43 -7.10
CA PHE A 7 4.56 -3.36 -7.27
C PHE A 7 3.81 -4.33 -6.35
N THR A 8 4.31 -5.56 -6.18
CA THR A 8 3.74 -6.55 -5.25
C THR A 8 3.69 -6.01 -3.83
N VAL A 9 4.78 -5.42 -3.34
CA VAL A 9 4.84 -4.83 -1.99
C VAL A 9 3.92 -3.62 -1.87
N CYS A 10 3.89 -2.72 -2.86
CA CYS A 10 3.00 -1.58 -2.86
C CYS A 10 1.52 -1.98 -2.80
N PHE A 11 1.13 -2.99 -3.56
CA PHE A 11 -0.26 -3.49 -3.56
C PHE A 11 -0.60 -4.26 -2.28
N ALA A 12 0.37 -4.96 -1.71
CA ALA A 12 0.23 -5.57 -0.38
C ALA A 12 -0.08 -4.50 0.68
N VAL A 13 0.68 -3.41 0.68
CA VAL A 13 0.49 -2.26 1.56
C VAL A 13 -0.88 -1.62 1.34
N TRP A 14 -1.25 -1.39 0.09
CA TRP A 14 -2.54 -0.77 -0.24
C TRP A 14 -3.71 -1.59 0.28
N MET A 15 -3.68 -2.92 0.12
CA MET A 15 -4.71 -3.83 0.63
C MET A 15 -4.73 -3.89 2.16
N MET A 16 -3.56 -3.79 2.80
CA MET A 16 -3.44 -3.88 4.26
C MET A 16 -4.32 -2.85 4.98
N ASN A 17 -4.52 -1.64 4.43
CA ASN A 17 -5.35 -0.61 5.05
C ASN A 17 -6.78 -1.11 5.31
N GLY A 18 -7.43 -1.69 4.29
CA GLY A 18 -8.79 -2.21 4.43
C GLY A 18 -8.88 -3.34 5.45
N VAL A 19 -7.91 -4.27 5.42
CA VAL A 19 -7.84 -5.39 6.38
C VAL A 19 -7.65 -4.87 7.80
N LEU A 20 -6.73 -3.92 7.99
CA LEU A 20 -6.44 -3.34 9.30
C LEU A 20 -7.66 -2.60 9.88
N VAL A 21 -8.30 -1.72 9.10
CA VAL A 21 -9.49 -0.97 9.52
C VAL A 21 -10.62 -1.92 9.91
N THR A 22 -10.88 -2.93 9.09
CA THR A 22 -11.90 -3.94 9.38
C THR A 22 -11.60 -4.68 10.68
N PHE A 23 -10.36 -5.14 10.86
CA PHE A 23 -9.94 -5.83 12.08
C PHE A 23 -10.12 -4.97 13.34
N LEU A 24 -9.72 -3.70 13.28
CA LEU A 24 -9.81 -2.78 14.42
C LEU A 24 -11.25 -2.50 14.84
N ILE A 25 -12.17 -2.46 13.87
CA ILE A 25 -13.61 -2.29 14.14
C ILE A 25 -14.22 -3.57 14.69
N ASP A 26 -13.93 -4.72 14.06
CA ASP A 26 -14.47 -6.02 14.48
C ASP A 26 -14.03 -6.39 15.92
N ARG A 27 -12.82 -6.01 16.30
CA ARG A 27 -12.28 -6.21 17.65
C ARG A 27 -12.61 -5.07 18.62
N GLN A 28 -13.40 -4.09 18.19
CA GLN A 28 -13.81 -2.93 19.00
C GLN A 28 -12.63 -2.14 19.61
N VAL A 29 -11.47 -2.17 18.95
CA VAL A 29 -10.32 -1.34 19.35
C VAL A 29 -10.65 0.13 19.17
N PHE A 30 -11.37 0.45 18.08
CA PHE A 30 -11.93 1.79 17.82
C PHE A 30 -13.42 1.66 17.50
N GLN A 31 -14.19 2.60 18.02
CA GLN A 31 -15.64 2.69 17.78
C GLN A 31 -15.92 3.67 16.64
N PHE A 32 -15.46 3.32 15.44
CA PHE A 32 -15.76 4.11 14.25
C PHE A 32 -17.19 3.81 13.75
N SER A 33 -17.88 4.86 13.35
CA SER A 33 -19.16 4.72 12.67
C SER A 33 -19.00 4.06 11.30
N LYS A 34 -20.08 3.51 10.73
CA LYS A 34 -20.06 2.95 9.38
C LYS A 34 -19.62 3.95 8.31
N VAL A 35 -19.94 5.23 8.52
CA VAL A 35 -19.55 6.31 7.63
C VAL A 35 -18.05 6.56 7.72
N GLU A 36 -17.49 6.63 8.92
CA GLU A 36 -16.04 6.78 9.15
C GLU A 36 -15.26 5.60 8.59
N MET A 37 -15.75 4.37 8.79
CA MET A 37 -15.18 3.17 8.16
C MET A 37 -15.16 3.31 6.63
N GLY A 38 -16.27 3.74 6.04
CA GLY A 38 -16.35 3.99 4.60
C GLY A 38 -15.30 4.98 4.11
N TRP A 39 -15.08 6.06 4.85
CA TRP A 39 -14.04 7.04 4.54
C TRP A 39 -12.64 6.44 4.65
N LEU A 40 -12.32 5.72 5.72
CA LEU A 40 -11.00 5.12 5.92
C LEU A 40 -10.63 4.10 4.84
N ILE A 41 -11.61 3.36 4.31
CA ILE A 41 -11.39 2.41 3.22
C ILE A 41 -11.40 3.12 1.85
N GLY A 42 -12.24 4.13 1.68
CA GLY A 42 -12.41 4.84 0.42
C GLY A 42 -11.31 5.85 0.11
N ILE A 43 -10.76 6.51 1.14
CA ILE A 43 -9.77 7.58 0.95
C ILE A 43 -8.49 7.12 0.25
N PRO A 44 -7.92 5.93 0.49
CA PRO A 44 -6.78 5.43 -0.26
C PRO A 44 -7.07 5.26 -1.76
N VAL A 45 -8.29 4.86 -2.10
CA VAL A 45 -8.71 4.72 -3.50
C VAL A 45 -8.80 6.08 -4.15
N LEU A 46 -9.44 7.04 -3.47
CA LEU A 46 -9.59 8.41 -3.95
C LEU A 46 -8.23 9.10 -4.11
N SER A 47 -7.39 9.06 -3.08
CA SER A 47 -6.06 9.69 -3.12
C SER A 47 -5.17 9.01 -4.16
N GLY A 48 -5.18 7.69 -4.26
CA GLY A 48 -4.45 6.94 -5.28
C GLY A 48 -4.89 7.30 -6.70
N SER A 49 -6.18 7.56 -6.91
CA SER A 49 -6.71 7.99 -8.21
C SER A 49 -6.27 9.41 -8.56
N ILE A 50 -6.34 10.34 -7.60
CA ILE A 50 -5.94 11.74 -7.80
C ILE A 50 -4.43 11.85 -8.02
N PHE A 51 -3.62 11.21 -7.18
CA PHE A 51 -2.17 11.28 -7.27
C PHE A 51 -1.58 10.49 -8.44
N ARG A 52 -2.34 9.58 -9.04
CA ARG A 52 -1.87 8.78 -10.20
C ARG A 52 -1.46 9.66 -11.37
N LEU A 53 -2.21 10.72 -11.65
CA LEU A 53 -1.92 11.62 -12.76
C LEU A 53 -0.61 12.40 -12.53
N PRO A 54 -0.44 13.20 -11.44
CA PRO A 54 0.80 13.92 -11.23
C PRO A 54 2.02 13.02 -11.04
N VAL A 55 1.87 11.87 -10.38
CA VAL A 55 2.97 10.90 -10.21
C VAL A 55 3.37 10.28 -11.55
N GLY A 56 2.40 9.96 -12.42
CA GLY A 56 2.68 9.50 -13.79
C GLY A 56 3.45 10.56 -14.59
N MET A 57 3.03 11.82 -14.56
CA MET A 57 3.72 12.91 -15.23
C MET A 57 5.16 13.14 -14.69
N LEU A 58 5.36 12.97 -13.39
CA LEU A 58 6.69 13.03 -12.79
C LEU A 58 7.58 11.87 -13.27
N ALA A 59 7.01 10.66 -13.38
CA ALA A 59 7.72 9.49 -13.88
C ALA A 59 8.17 9.67 -15.33
N ASP A 60 7.34 10.29 -16.16
CA ASP A 60 7.67 10.61 -17.56
C ASP A 60 8.81 11.65 -17.67
N ARG A 61 8.87 12.61 -16.73
CA ARG A 61 9.88 13.69 -16.75
C ARG A 61 11.21 13.30 -16.11
N HIS A 62 11.19 12.58 -14.99
CA HIS A 62 12.37 12.30 -14.18
C HIS A 62 12.81 10.83 -14.24
N GLY A 63 12.07 10.00 -14.97
CA GLY A 63 12.26 8.56 -15.02
C GLY A 63 11.50 7.80 -13.93
N GLY A 64 11.12 6.59 -14.24
CA GLY A 64 10.29 5.78 -13.34
C GLY A 64 10.99 5.38 -12.03
N ARG A 65 12.29 5.07 -12.07
CA ARG A 65 13.03 4.56 -10.90
C ARG A 65 13.08 5.55 -9.72
N PRO A 66 13.52 6.81 -9.87
CA PRO A 66 13.56 7.75 -8.75
C PRO A 66 12.15 8.10 -8.24
N VAL A 67 11.19 8.25 -9.15
CA VAL A 67 9.80 8.53 -8.75
C VAL A 67 9.20 7.36 -7.98
N TYR A 68 9.48 6.13 -8.40
CA TYR A 68 9.04 4.94 -7.69
C TYR A 68 9.63 4.90 -6.27
N ALA A 69 10.93 5.17 -6.12
CA ALA A 69 11.60 5.23 -4.82
C ALA A 69 10.96 6.27 -3.88
N VAL A 70 10.71 7.48 -4.39
CA VAL A 70 10.07 8.55 -3.61
C VAL A 70 8.66 8.16 -3.19
N VAL A 71 7.87 7.59 -4.09
CA VAL A 71 6.50 7.12 -3.79
C VAL A 71 6.52 6.05 -2.71
N MET A 72 7.43 5.06 -2.80
CA MET A 72 7.56 4.02 -1.79
C MET A 72 7.98 4.58 -0.42
N LEU A 73 8.91 5.53 -0.38
CA LEU A 73 9.33 6.17 0.87
C LEU A 73 8.21 6.99 1.51
N LEU A 74 7.48 7.79 0.74
CA LEU A 74 6.34 8.55 1.23
C LEU A 74 5.23 7.64 1.76
N ALA A 75 4.94 6.56 1.03
CA ALA A 75 4.01 5.54 1.49
C ALA A 75 4.50 4.86 2.78
N ALA A 76 5.79 4.51 2.89
CA ALA A 76 6.37 3.90 4.07
C ALA A 76 6.24 4.81 5.30
N ILE A 77 6.52 6.11 5.16
CA ILE A 77 6.35 7.09 6.24
C ILE A 77 4.88 7.12 6.69
N SER A 78 3.95 7.21 5.75
CA SER A 78 2.51 7.28 6.07
C SER A 78 2.03 6.00 6.76
N VAL A 79 2.43 4.84 6.28
CA VAL A 79 2.12 3.53 6.87
C VAL A 79 2.70 3.41 8.28
N TYR A 80 3.94 3.85 8.46
CA TYR A 80 4.58 3.87 9.77
C TYR A 80 3.85 4.79 10.76
N LEU A 81 3.41 5.97 10.32
CA LEU A 81 2.67 6.92 11.15
C LEU A 81 1.31 6.37 11.60
N VAL A 82 0.63 5.57 10.76
CA VAL A 82 -0.61 4.89 11.16
C VAL A 82 -0.42 3.99 12.38
N SER A 83 0.77 3.44 12.59
CA SER A 83 1.04 2.65 13.79
C SER A 83 0.94 3.42 15.12
N PHE A 84 0.91 4.75 15.07
CA PHE A 84 0.75 5.63 16.24
C PHE A 84 -0.64 6.29 16.27
N ALA A 85 -1.53 5.96 15.35
CA ALA A 85 -2.84 6.58 15.27
C ALA A 85 -3.73 6.13 16.44
N ASP A 86 -4.34 7.10 17.11
CA ASP A 86 -5.28 6.92 18.21
C ASP A 86 -6.65 7.57 17.92
N SER A 87 -6.78 8.31 16.83
CA SER A 87 -8.00 9.00 16.42
C SER A 87 -8.34 8.78 14.96
N PHE A 88 -9.63 8.98 14.61
CA PHE A 88 -10.11 8.92 13.25
C PHE A 88 -9.30 9.80 12.29
N TRP A 89 -9.01 11.05 12.68
CA TRP A 89 -8.28 11.99 11.82
C TRP A 89 -6.84 11.56 11.54
N GLN A 90 -6.19 10.96 12.51
CA GLN A 90 -4.83 10.43 12.33
C GLN A 90 -4.84 9.21 11.37
N PHE A 91 -5.83 8.32 11.53
CA PHE A 91 -6.04 7.23 10.58
C PHE A 91 -6.35 7.75 9.19
N LEU A 92 -7.21 8.75 9.06
CA LEU A 92 -7.58 9.33 7.78
C LEU A 92 -6.37 9.96 7.08
N ALA A 93 -5.56 10.73 7.80
CA ALA A 93 -4.33 11.32 7.28
C ALA A 93 -3.34 10.24 6.82
N GLY A 94 -3.16 9.18 7.61
CA GLY A 94 -2.34 8.03 7.21
C GLY A 94 -2.90 7.29 6.00
N SER A 95 -4.22 7.14 5.93
CA SER A 95 -4.91 6.48 4.81
C SER A 95 -4.69 7.19 3.47
N LEU A 96 -4.52 8.51 3.46
CA LEU A 96 -4.11 9.25 2.25
C LEU A 96 -2.78 8.72 1.69
N GLY A 97 -1.83 8.41 2.56
CA GLY A 97 -0.53 7.88 2.16
C GLY A 97 -0.58 6.45 1.61
N PHE A 98 -1.53 5.62 2.04
CA PHE A 98 -1.75 4.31 1.42
C PHE A 98 -2.15 4.44 -0.05
N GLY A 99 -2.86 5.51 -0.41
CA GLY A 99 -3.18 5.79 -1.81
C GLY A 99 -1.95 6.04 -2.66
N LEU A 100 -0.89 6.62 -2.11
CA LEU A 100 0.39 6.78 -2.83
C LEU A 100 0.96 5.42 -3.24
N ALA A 101 0.90 4.40 -2.39
CA ALA A 101 1.31 3.04 -2.77
C ALA A 101 0.51 2.51 -3.98
N GLY A 102 -0.76 2.87 -4.10
CA GLY A 102 -1.61 2.53 -5.25
C GLY A 102 -1.16 3.20 -6.56
N THR A 103 -0.46 4.35 -6.51
CA THR A 103 0.08 5.01 -7.72
C THR A 103 1.23 4.23 -8.36
N ALA A 104 1.86 3.31 -7.63
CA ALA A 104 2.91 2.43 -8.12
C ALA A 104 2.52 1.68 -9.39
N PHE A 105 1.23 1.38 -9.57
CA PHE A 105 0.71 0.77 -10.80
C PHE A 105 0.98 1.63 -12.05
N ALA A 106 0.68 2.93 -11.99
CA ALA A 106 0.87 3.83 -13.11
C ALA A 106 2.35 4.02 -13.44
N VAL A 107 3.19 4.22 -12.42
CA VAL A 107 4.65 4.37 -12.58
C VAL A 107 5.25 3.08 -13.16
N GLY A 108 4.84 1.94 -12.65
CA GLY A 108 5.35 0.64 -13.08
C GLY A 108 4.97 0.30 -14.52
N ILE A 109 3.76 0.64 -14.98
CA ILE A 109 3.36 0.49 -16.38
C ILE A 109 4.22 1.38 -17.27
N ALA A 110 4.33 2.68 -16.95
CA ALA A 110 5.13 3.61 -17.73
C ALA A 110 6.59 3.14 -17.81
N TYR A 111 7.19 2.80 -16.68
CA TYR A 111 8.56 2.28 -16.61
C TYR A 111 8.77 1.01 -17.44
N THR A 112 7.85 0.03 -17.33
CA THR A 112 7.94 -1.22 -18.08
C THR A 112 7.80 -0.98 -19.58
N SER A 113 6.90 -0.10 -20.01
CA SER A 113 6.65 0.20 -21.43
C SER A 113 7.85 0.80 -22.14
N VAL A 114 8.71 1.54 -21.44
CA VAL A 114 9.92 2.16 -22.01
C VAL A 114 11.01 1.11 -22.31
N TRP A 115 11.09 0.06 -21.50
CA TRP A 115 12.17 -0.92 -21.60
C TRP A 115 11.93 -2.08 -22.57
N PHE A 116 10.68 -2.26 -23.05
CA PHE A 116 10.32 -3.38 -23.90
C PHE A 116 9.76 -2.90 -25.25
N PRO A 117 10.19 -3.50 -26.39
CA PRO A 117 9.62 -3.20 -27.69
C PRO A 117 8.14 -3.59 -27.74
N ARG A 118 7.39 -2.99 -28.67
CA ARG A 118 5.92 -3.14 -28.74
C ARG A 118 5.45 -4.60 -28.79
N GLU A 119 6.20 -5.45 -29.46
CA GLU A 119 5.89 -6.89 -29.62
C GLU A 119 5.97 -7.65 -28.29
N GLN A 120 6.76 -7.19 -27.34
CA GLN A 120 6.99 -7.83 -26.04
C GLN A 120 6.26 -7.12 -24.88
N GLN A 121 5.69 -5.95 -25.11
CA GLN A 121 5.03 -5.16 -24.06
C GLN A 121 3.88 -5.92 -23.40
N GLY A 122 3.09 -6.68 -24.16
CA GLY A 122 2.00 -7.48 -23.59
C GLY A 122 2.48 -8.48 -22.55
N THR A 123 3.54 -9.22 -22.85
CA THR A 123 4.14 -10.20 -21.93
C THR A 123 4.79 -9.49 -20.72
N ALA A 124 5.53 -8.41 -20.97
CA ALA A 124 6.21 -7.66 -19.92
C ALA A 124 5.21 -7.02 -18.92
N LEU A 125 4.13 -6.43 -19.43
CA LEU A 125 3.05 -5.86 -18.62
C LEU A 125 2.23 -6.95 -17.91
N GLY A 126 2.06 -8.12 -18.52
CA GLY A 126 1.45 -9.28 -17.87
C GLY A 126 2.25 -9.77 -16.67
N ILE A 127 3.58 -9.88 -16.80
CA ILE A 127 4.49 -10.23 -15.69
C ILE A 127 4.49 -9.13 -14.62
N PHE A 128 4.47 -7.86 -15.02
CA PHE A 128 4.33 -6.75 -14.07
C PHE A 128 2.99 -6.84 -13.33
N GLY A 129 1.89 -7.06 -14.06
CA GLY A 129 0.54 -7.19 -13.48
C GLY A 129 0.38 -8.36 -12.51
N ALA A 130 1.23 -9.39 -12.59
CA ALA A 130 1.27 -10.47 -11.60
C ALA A 130 1.59 -9.95 -10.18
N GLY A 131 2.17 -8.74 -10.06
CA GLY A 131 2.36 -8.05 -8.78
C GLY A 131 1.05 -7.77 -8.01
N ASN A 132 -0.11 -7.79 -8.68
CA ASN A 132 -1.42 -7.77 -7.99
C ASN A 132 -1.58 -8.91 -6.97
N ALA A 133 -0.80 -10.00 -7.10
CA ALA A 133 -0.77 -11.07 -6.10
C ALA A 133 -0.43 -10.56 -4.69
N GLY A 134 0.29 -9.43 -4.56
CA GLY A 134 0.56 -8.80 -3.28
C GLY A 134 -0.70 -8.45 -2.50
N ALA A 135 -1.73 -7.94 -3.18
CA ALA A 135 -3.02 -7.67 -2.55
C ALA A 135 -3.71 -8.96 -2.10
N ALA A 136 -3.71 -10.00 -2.93
CA ALA A 136 -4.32 -11.29 -2.59
C ALA A 136 -3.59 -11.97 -1.41
N ILE A 137 -2.26 -11.97 -1.42
CA ILE A 137 -1.44 -12.50 -0.32
C ILE A 137 -1.79 -11.76 0.99
N THR A 138 -1.85 -10.42 0.95
CA THR A 138 -2.18 -9.62 2.13
C THR A 138 -3.61 -9.88 2.61
N ALA A 139 -4.58 -9.99 1.71
CA ALA A 139 -5.96 -10.27 2.08
C ALA A 139 -6.11 -11.57 2.89
N VAL A 140 -5.28 -12.58 2.59
CA VAL A 140 -5.30 -13.86 3.30
C VAL A 140 -4.38 -13.85 4.52
N SER A 141 -3.16 -13.32 4.38
CA SER A 141 -2.13 -13.40 5.43
C SER A 141 -2.29 -12.36 6.53
N ALA A 142 -2.74 -11.13 6.21
CA ALA A 142 -2.80 -10.07 7.21
C ALA A 142 -3.80 -10.33 8.36
N PRO A 143 -5.00 -10.89 8.13
CA PRO A 143 -5.89 -11.29 9.24
C PRO A 143 -5.25 -12.36 10.13
N ALA A 144 -4.56 -13.34 9.53
CA ALA A 144 -3.86 -14.39 10.28
C ALA A 144 -2.70 -13.82 11.09
N LEU A 145 -1.90 -12.92 10.49
CA LEU A 145 -0.81 -12.21 11.17
C LEU A 145 -1.33 -11.35 12.33
N LEU A 146 -2.42 -10.63 12.13
CA LEU A 146 -3.06 -9.85 13.20
C LEU A 146 -3.53 -10.77 14.33
N GLY A 147 -4.11 -11.91 14.01
CA GLY A 147 -4.51 -12.92 15.01
C GLY A 147 -3.32 -13.40 15.84
N VAL A 148 -2.18 -13.70 15.21
CA VAL A 148 -0.95 -14.13 15.90
C VAL A 148 -0.34 -12.99 16.69
N LEU A 149 -0.18 -11.81 16.09
CA LEU A 149 0.41 -10.64 16.74
C LEU A 149 -0.35 -10.20 17.99
N THR A 150 -1.69 -10.21 17.92
CA THR A 150 -2.55 -9.84 19.03
C THR A 150 -2.85 -10.99 20.00
N ARG A 151 -2.16 -12.13 19.83
CA ARG A 151 -2.37 -13.34 20.62
C ARG A 151 -3.86 -13.75 20.75
N GLY A 152 -4.53 -13.80 19.62
CA GLY A 152 -5.95 -14.11 19.58
C GLY A 152 -6.88 -13.04 20.17
N GLY A 153 -6.36 -11.83 20.40
CA GLY A 153 -7.13 -10.70 20.93
C GLY A 153 -6.83 -10.35 22.39
N THR A 154 -5.87 -11.02 23.04
CA THR A 154 -5.46 -10.70 24.43
C THR A 154 -4.54 -9.47 24.51
N GLU A 155 -3.78 -9.18 23.45
CA GLU A 155 -2.87 -8.05 23.36
C GLU A 155 -3.20 -7.22 22.11
N LEU A 156 -4.35 -6.55 22.14
CA LEU A 156 -4.86 -5.81 20.97
C LEU A 156 -3.90 -4.71 20.48
N ASP A 157 -3.20 -4.02 21.37
CA ASP A 157 -2.26 -2.94 20.99
C ASP A 157 -1.13 -3.39 20.04
N ARG A 158 -0.86 -4.68 19.96
CA ARG A 158 0.14 -5.23 19.04
C ARG A 158 -0.25 -5.16 17.56
N TRP A 159 -1.48 -4.78 17.23
CA TRP A 159 -1.85 -4.51 15.84
C TRP A 159 -0.91 -3.49 15.17
N ARG A 160 -0.35 -2.58 15.98
CA ARG A 160 0.59 -1.53 15.54
C ARG A 160 1.87 -2.08 14.91
N LEU A 161 2.21 -3.34 15.15
CA LEU A 161 3.38 -3.99 14.54
C LEU A 161 3.16 -4.29 13.05
N LEU A 162 1.93 -4.57 12.63
CA LEU A 162 1.64 -4.90 11.24
C LEU A 162 2.01 -3.75 10.29
N PRO A 163 1.52 -2.50 10.48
CA PRO A 163 1.94 -1.37 9.64
C PRO A 163 3.46 -1.16 9.65
N ARG A 164 4.14 -1.37 10.77
CA ARG A 164 5.59 -1.21 10.87
C ARG A 164 6.35 -2.20 10.00
N TRP A 165 5.91 -3.45 9.95
CA TRP A 165 6.52 -4.46 9.08
C TRP A 165 6.30 -4.15 7.59
N TYR A 166 5.11 -3.68 7.22
CA TYR A 166 4.82 -3.26 5.86
C TYR A 166 5.61 -2.01 5.46
N ALA A 167 5.77 -1.05 6.38
CA ALA A 167 6.64 0.11 6.16
C ALA A 167 8.10 -0.30 5.94
N LEU A 168 8.61 -1.24 6.74
CA LEU A 168 9.95 -1.79 6.57
C LEU A 168 10.11 -2.46 5.21
N ALA A 169 9.13 -3.26 4.78
CA ALA A 169 9.15 -3.90 3.47
C ALA A 169 9.24 -2.87 2.32
N LEU A 170 8.50 -1.75 2.42
CA LEU A 170 8.60 -0.66 1.44
C LEU A 170 9.99 -0.01 1.42
N VAL A 171 10.57 0.25 2.60
CA VAL A 171 11.93 0.83 2.69
C VAL A 171 12.97 -0.11 2.09
N VAL A 172 12.91 -1.41 2.41
CA VAL A 172 13.81 -2.42 1.83
C VAL A 172 13.68 -2.45 0.31
N MET A 173 12.45 -2.43 -0.22
CA MET A 173 12.24 -2.41 -1.66
C MET A 173 12.73 -1.14 -2.35
N THR A 174 12.86 -0.03 -1.63
CA THR A 174 13.40 1.22 -2.19
C THR A 174 14.88 1.11 -2.52
N VAL A 175 15.60 0.23 -1.84
CA VAL A 175 17.05 0.03 -2.02
C VAL A 175 17.36 -1.02 -3.11
N VAL A 176 16.40 -1.89 -3.43
CA VAL A 176 16.52 -2.95 -4.45
C VAL A 176 16.15 -2.45 -5.84
#